data_4402421268539a2205b5d80f79c27c0d
#
_entry.id   4402421268539a2205b5d80f79c27c0d
#
_cell.length_a   1.000
_cell.length_b   1.000
_cell.length_c   1.000
_cell.angle_alpha   90.00
_cell.angle_beta   90.00
_cell.angle_gamma   90.00
#
_symmetry.space_group_name_H-M   'P 1'
#
loop_
_entity.id
_entity.type
_entity.pdbx_description
1 polymer ?
#
loop_
_entity_poly.entity_id
_entity_poly.type
_entity_poly.pdbx_seq_one_letter_code
_entity_poly.pdbx_strand_id
1 'polypeptide(L)'
;MTDAEPVMYEERGPVAVVTLNRPRYRNAQNSAMTYALDAAFARAVNAPEVAVIVLAGAGEHFCAGHDIGTPGRDVDTSFERQAVLWWDHVGRAGADARYAREMEVYLGMCRRWREMPKPAIAMIQGACIAGGLMLAWSCDLIVAAQDAFFADPVVRMGIPGVEYFAHPWVLGPRFAKEALFTGNRFGAQRAYELGMVNRVVPREELAETTFALAEQIATMPPFGLALAKRAVNQCEDLMGLRPGMDAVFGLHHLAHAHNAETSGDSLAGLDARGMKKASG
;
A
#
# COMPACT_ATOMS: atom_id res chain seq x y z
N MET A 1 7.84 25.63 10.94
CA MET A 1 8.30 24.28 11.32
C MET A 1 8.44 23.53 10.03
N THR A 2 9.64 23.15 9.63
CA THR A 2 9.84 22.26 8.49
C THR A 2 9.13 20.97 8.83
N ASP A 3 8.12 20.58 8.04
CA ASP A 3 7.48 19.28 8.19
C ASP A 3 8.56 18.21 8.10
N ALA A 4 8.55 17.25 9.05
CA ALA A 4 9.45 16.12 9.03
C ALA A 4 9.31 15.38 7.70
N GLU A 5 10.41 14.84 7.16
CA GLU A 5 10.38 14.05 5.93
C GLU A 5 9.27 13.00 6.00
N PRO A 6 8.38 12.90 5.01
CA PRO A 6 7.22 12.00 5.06
C PRO A 6 7.62 10.53 5.00
N VAL A 7 8.85 10.22 4.57
CA VAL A 7 9.44 8.88 4.54
C VAL A 7 10.87 8.99 5.06
N MET A 8 11.23 8.13 6.01
CA MET A 8 12.61 7.98 6.48
C MET A 8 13.27 6.78 5.83
N TYR A 9 14.56 6.86 5.59
CA TYR A 9 15.38 5.80 5.01
C TYR A 9 16.62 5.55 5.87
N GLU A 10 16.84 4.29 6.25
CA GLU A 10 18.01 3.85 7.04
C GLU A 10 18.55 2.54 6.47
N GLU A 11 19.86 2.36 6.47
CA GLU A 11 20.52 1.08 6.15
C GLU A 11 21.06 0.43 7.43
N ARG A 12 20.67 -0.81 7.67
CA ARG A 12 21.11 -1.66 8.79
C ARG A 12 21.78 -2.90 8.22
N GLY A 13 23.09 -2.81 7.97
CA GLY A 13 23.79 -3.88 7.28
C GLY A 13 23.14 -4.16 5.90
N PRO A 14 22.75 -5.40 5.61
CA PRO A 14 22.17 -5.75 4.32
C PRO A 14 20.66 -5.40 4.20
N VAL A 15 20.08 -4.71 5.18
CA VAL A 15 18.65 -4.39 5.23
C VAL A 15 18.43 -2.89 5.11
N ALA A 16 17.70 -2.45 4.09
CA ALA A 16 17.16 -1.08 4.02
C ALA A 16 15.83 -1.01 4.75
N VAL A 17 15.69 -0.04 5.65
CA VAL A 17 14.43 0.25 6.36
C VAL A 17 13.83 1.52 5.79
N VAL A 18 12.66 1.38 5.17
CA VAL A 18 11.86 2.49 4.63
C VAL A 18 10.67 2.69 5.56
N THR A 19 10.58 3.84 6.21
CA THR A 19 9.57 4.10 7.23
C THR A 19 8.62 5.21 6.81
N LEU A 20 7.33 4.91 6.72
CA LEU A 20 6.27 5.90 6.56
C LEU A 20 6.25 6.81 7.81
N ASN A 21 6.41 8.13 7.64
CA ASN A 21 6.66 9.04 8.76
C ASN A 21 5.67 10.20 8.83
N ARG A 22 4.37 9.88 8.84
CA ARG A 22 3.27 10.80 9.15
C ARG A 22 2.41 10.29 10.31
N PRO A 23 2.98 9.96 11.50
CA PRO A 23 2.26 9.26 12.57
C PRO A 23 1.05 10.04 13.10
N ARG A 24 1.06 11.39 13.08
CA ARG A 24 -0.09 12.24 13.44
C ARG A 24 -1.32 11.97 12.59
N TYR A 25 -1.13 11.50 11.37
CA TYR A 25 -2.14 11.17 10.39
C TYR A 25 -2.25 9.66 10.15
N ARG A 26 -1.73 8.85 11.11
CA ARG A 26 -1.68 7.38 11.02
C ARG A 26 -1.03 6.91 9.71
N ASN A 27 0.00 7.63 9.27
CA ASN A 27 0.72 7.38 8.03
C ASN A 27 -0.17 7.37 6.77
N ALA A 28 -1.25 8.18 6.77
CA ALA A 28 -2.08 8.35 5.58
C ALA A 28 -1.25 8.91 4.42
N GLN A 29 -1.43 8.31 3.23
CA GLN A 29 -0.64 8.59 2.03
C GLN A 29 -1.15 9.85 1.33
N ASN A 30 -0.34 10.89 1.32
CA ASN A 30 -0.48 12.01 0.41
C ASN A 30 0.53 11.87 -0.74
N SER A 31 0.42 12.71 -1.78
CA SER A 31 1.30 12.65 -2.94
C SER A 31 2.78 12.80 -2.57
N ALA A 32 3.10 13.73 -1.68
CA ALA A 32 4.49 13.92 -1.21
C ALA A 32 5.06 12.63 -0.60
N MET A 33 4.29 11.93 0.26
CA MET A 33 4.71 10.65 0.84
C MET A 33 4.87 9.56 -0.24
N THR A 34 3.95 9.48 -1.20
CA THR A 34 3.98 8.44 -2.22
C THR A 34 5.21 8.57 -3.13
N TYR A 35 5.55 9.78 -3.56
CA TYR A 35 6.77 10.03 -4.35
C TYR A 35 8.05 9.85 -3.51
N ALA A 36 8.06 10.29 -2.25
CA ALA A 36 9.18 10.04 -1.35
C ALA A 36 9.42 8.55 -1.10
N LEU A 37 8.32 7.76 -1.00
CA LEU A 37 8.39 6.30 -0.88
C LEU A 37 8.97 5.66 -2.13
N ASP A 38 8.56 6.10 -3.31
CA ASP A 38 9.12 5.61 -4.58
C ASP A 38 10.62 5.90 -4.70
N ALA A 39 11.05 7.11 -4.31
CA ALA A 39 12.45 7.49 -4.26
C ALA A 39 13.24 6.64 -3.25
N ALA A 40 12.68 6.36 -2.07
CA ALA A 40 13.31 5.52 -1.06
C ALA A 40 13.48 4.07 -1.53
N PHE A 41 12.48 3.49 -2.18
CA PHE A 41 12.59 2.17 -2.78
C PHE A 41 13.63 2.14 -3.91
N ALA A 42 13.64 3.15 -4.80
CA ALA A 42 14.66 3.24 -5.85
C ALA A 42 16.08 3.34 -5.25
N ARG A 43 16.25 4.11 -4.18
CA ARG A 43 17.51 4.17 -3.43
C ARG A 43 17.92 2.80 -2.89
N ALA A 44 17.00 2.08 -2.23
CA ALA A 44 17.26 0.75 -1.67
C ALA A 44 17.63 -0.27 -2.77
N VAL A 45 16.96 -0.23 -3.92
CA VAL A 45 17.27 -1.10 -5.07
C VAL A 45 18.68 -0.83 -5.60
N ASN A 46 19.09 0.43 -5.68
CA ASN A 46 20.37 0.84 -6.23
C ASN A 46 21.54 0.74 -5.22
N ALA A 47 21.27 0.58 -3.92
CA ALA A 47 22.32 0.41 -2.91
C ALA A 47 22.94 -0.98 -2.98
N PRO A 48 24.24 -1.13 -3.32
CA PRO A 48 24.85 -2.44 -3.58
C PRO A 48 24.89 -3.35 -2.35
N GLU A 49 25.00 -2.77 -1.16
CA GLU A 49 25.08 -3.52 0.11
C GLU A 49 23.71 -3.97 0.63
N VAL A 50 22.62 -3.42 0.10
CA VAL A 50 21.26 -3.78 0.50
C VAL A 50 20.81 -5.03 -0.24
N ALA A 51 20.40 -6.05 0.50
CA ALA A 51 19.85 -7.30 -0.02
C ALA A 51 18.33 -7.41 0.16
N VAL A 52 17.79 -6.82 1.24
CA VAL A 52 16.37 -6.90 1.62
C VAL A 52 15.86 -5.52 2.01
N ILE A 53 14.59 -5.25 1.73
CA ILE A 53 13.91 -4.01 2.09
C ILE A 53 12.85 -4.31 3.14
N VAL A 54 12.78 -3.52 4.22
CA VAL A 54 11.71 -3.55 5.21
C VAL A 54 10.90 -2.27 5.09
N LEU A 55 9.61 -2.38 4.82
CA LEU A 55 8.66 -1.28 4.85
C LEU A 55 7.96 -1.24 6.21
N ALA A 56 8.09 -0.12 6.93
CA ALA A 56 7.56 0.09 8.27
C ALA A 56 6.69 1.34 8.36
N GLY A 57 5.90 1.44 9.42
CA GLY A 57 5.16 2.66 9.77
C GLY A 57 5.65 3.24 11.11
N ALA A 58 5.89 4.54 11.17
CA ALA A 58 6.20 5.22 12.44
C ALA A 58 4.97 5.28 13.36
N GLY A 59 5.20 5.13 14.65
CA GLY A 59 4.16 5.24 15.69
C GLY A 59 3.27 4.01 15.84
N GLU A 60 1.99 4.22 16.14
CA GLU A 60 1.07 3.16 16.51
C GLU A 60 0.50 2.35 15.34
N HIS A 61 0.57 2.88 14.13
CA HIS A 61 -0.12 2.32 12.96
C HIS A 61 0.83 2.19 11.77
N PHE A 62 0.62 1.17 10.96
CA PHE A 62 1.34 1.03 9.71
C PHE A 62 0.88 2.10 8.71
N CYS A 63 -0.37 2.06 8.24
CA CYS A 63 -0.91 3.04 7.30
C CYS A 63 -2.45 3.01 7.29
N ALA A 64 -3.09 4.17 7.41
CA ALA A 64 -4.55 4.32 7.40
C ALA A 64 -5.16 4.51 5.99
N GLY A 65 -4.38 4.38 4.94
CA GLY A 65 -4.83 4.54 3.55
C GLY A 65 -4.50 5.90 2.95
N HIS A 66 -5.23 6.28 1.91
CA HIS A 66 -5.04 7.57 1.24
C HIS A 66 -5.47 8.74 2.15
N ASP A 67 -4.78 9.88 2.01
CA ASP A 67 -5.13 11.09 2.76
C ASP A 67 -6.36 11.76 2.15
N ILE A 68 -7.52 11.44 2.72
CA ILE A 68 -8.83 11.96 2.28
C ILE A 68 -9.37 13.08 3.16
N GLY A 69 -8.56 13.63 4.08
CA GLY A 69 -9.07 14.64 5.01
C GLY A 69 -8.05 15.38 5.86
N THR A 70 -6.82 15.63 5.39
CA THR A 70 -5.77 16.27 6.20
C THR A 70 -4.94 17.28 5.42
N PRO A 71 -5.04 18.54 5.69
CA PRO A 71 -6.18 19.39 5.92
C PRO A 71 -7.04 19.58 4.66
N GLY A 72 -7.91 18.72 4.37
CA GLY A 72 -8.59 18.55 3.10
C GLY A 72 -8.05 17.35 2.38
N ARG A 73 -8.57 17.07 1.19
CA ARG A 73 -8.08 15.96 0.35
C ARG A 73 -6.72 16.29 -0.24
N ASP A 74 -5.92 15.27 -0.42
CA ASP A 74 -4.62 15.41 -1.04
C ASP A 74 -4.74 15.85 -2.51
N VAL A 75 -4.53 17.13 -2.71
CA VAL A 75 -4.45 17.76 -4.03
C VAL A 75 -3.13 18.51 -4.19
N ASP A 76 -2.19 18.27 -3.27
CA ASP A 76 -0.89 18.94 -3.30
C ASP A 76 -0.10 18.53 -4.54
N THR A 77 0.32 19.51 -5.30
CA THR A 77 1.13 19.37 -6.51
C THR A 77 2.54 19.94 -6.33
N SER A 78 2.91 20.31 -5.12
CA SER A 78 4.20 20.91 -4.78
C SER A 78 5.35 19.92 -4.60
N PHE A 79 5.30 18.78 -5.28
CA PHE A 79 6.33 17.73 -5.24
C PHE A 79 6.95 17.51 -6.62
N GLU A 80 8.19 17.05 -6.64
CA GLU A 80 8.88 16.70 -7.87
C GLU A 80 8.40 15.33 -8.38
N ARG A 81 7.92 15.28 -9.61
CA ARG A 81 7.52 14.05 -10.27
C ARG A 81 8.74 13.28 -10.75
N GLN A 82 8.72 11.98 -10.51
CA GLN A 82 9.80 11.08 -10.95
C GLN A 82 9.47 10.30 -12.21
N ALA A 83 8.17 10.19 -12.55
CA ALA A 83 7.72 9.47 -13.74
C ALA A 83 6.49 10.11 -14.37
N VAL A 84 6.42 10.06 -15.69
CA VAL A 84 5.22 10.34 -16.49
C VAL A 84 4.88 9.07 -17.23
N LEU A 85 3.71 8.47 -16.94
CA LEU A 85 3.32 7.23 -17.61
C LEU A 85 2.82 7.50 -19.03
N TRP A 86 1.61 8.05 -19.19
CA TRP A 86 1.04 8.31 -20.51
C TRP A 86 0.16 9.56 -20.57
N TRP A 87 -0.27 10.09 -19.45
CA TRP A 87 -1.08 11.30 -19.35
C TRP A 87 -0.62 12.15 -18.19
N ASP A 88 -0.46 13.46 -18.42
CA ASP A 88 -0.04 14.37 -17.38
C ASP A 88 -1.23 14.79 -16.50
N HIS A 89 -1.14 14.59 -15.20
CA HIS A 89 -2.18 14.93 -14.24
C HIS A 89 -1.85 16.16 -13.37
N VAL A 90 -0.60 16.63 -13.40
CA VAL A 90 -0.12 17.71 -12.52
C VAL A 90 -0.80 19.03 -12.88
N GLY A 91 -1.39 19.70 -11.87
CA GLY A 91 -2.08 20.97 -12.04
C GLY A 91 -3.39 20.88 -12.83
N ARG A 92 -3.89 19.67 -13.10
CA ARG A 92 -5.15 19.44 -13.83
C ARG A 92 -6.26 18.99 -12.87
N ALA A 93 -7.50 19.21 -13.26
CA ALA A 93 -8.70 18.76 -12.57
C ALA A 93 -9.55 17.91 -13.52
N GLY A 94 -10.47 17.11 -12.96
CA GLY A 94 -11.39 16.29 -13.74
C GLY A 94 -11.11 14.79 -13.64
N ALA A 95 -11.93 14.02 -14.34
CA ALA A 95 -11.87 12.55 -14.30
C ALA A 95 -10.60 12.00 -14.97
N ASP A 96 -10.15 12.63 -16.03
CA ASP A 96 -8.92 12.27 -16.78
C ASP A 96 -7.67 12.46 -15.92
N ALA A 97 -7.57 13.60 -15.24
CA ALA A 97 -6.46 13.88 -14.33
C ALA A 97 -6.44 12.93 -13.13
N ARG A 98 -7.62 12.62 -12.55
CA ARG A 98 -7.72 11.63 -11.47
C ARG A 98 -7.31 10.25 -11.95
N TYR A 99 -7.83 9.80 -13.08
CA TYR A 99 -7.46 8.50 -13.65
C TYR A 99 -5.95 8.38 -13.87
N ALA A 100 -5.32 9.40 -14.48
CA ALA A 100 -3.90 9.41 -14.73
C ALA A 100 -3.08 9.41 -13.43
N ARG A 101 -3.50 10.21 -12.43
CA ARG A 101 -2.84 10.27 -11.14
C ARG A 101 -2.89 8.94 -10.39
N GLU A 102 -4.05 8.34 -10.27
CA GLU A 102 -4.23 7.08 -9.54
C GLU A 102 -3.55 5.91 -10.27
N MET A 103 -3.54 5.94 -11.61
CA MET A 103 -2.75 4.99 -12.38
C MET A 103 -1.25 5.15 -12.14
N GLU A 104 -0.73 6.35 -11.98
CA GLU A 104 0.70 6.60 -11.70
C GLU A 104 1.05 6.28 -10.24
N VAL A 105 0.40 6.99 -9.28
CA VAL A 105 0.84 6.99 -7.88
C VAL A 105 0.31 5.83 -7.04
N TYR A 106 -0.78 5.19 -7.44
CA TYR A 106 -1.34 4.08 -6.67
C TYR A 106 -1.12 2.74 -7.38
N LEU A 107 -1.72 2.54 -8.51
CA LEU A 107 -1.59 1.27 -9.23
C LEU A 107 -0.18 1.06 -9.79
N GLY A 108 0.36 2.06 -10.50
CA GLY A 108 1.65 1.96 -11.20
C GLY A 108 2.82 1.83 -10.26
N MET A 109 2.88 2.65 -9.18
CA MET A 109 3.94 2.56 -8.19
C MET A 109 3.90 1.23 -7.43
N CYS A 110 2.72 0.76 -6.96
CA CYS A 110 2.61 -0.53 -6.30
C CYS A 110 3.06 -1.70 -7.20
N ARG A 111 2.70 -1.67 -8.49
CA ARG A 111 3.18 -2.65 -9.46
C ARG A 111 4.70 -2.61 -9.62
N ARG A 112 5.29 -1.42 -9.70
CA ARG A 112 6.73 -1.24 -9.80
C ARG A 112 7.45 -1.74 -8.54
N TRP A 113 6.90 -1.49 -7.35
CA TRP A 113 7.47 -1.96 -6.09
C TRP A 113 7.38 -3.48 -5.94
N ARG A 114 6.28 -4.10 -6.40
CA ARG A 114 6.17 -5.57 -6.48
C ARG A 114 7.27 -6.17 -7.37
N GLU A 115 7.65 -5.49 -8.46
CA GLU A 115 8.64 -5.98 -9.42
C GLU A 115 10.11 -5.65 -9.05
N MET A 116 10.37 -4.99 -7.93
CA MET A 116 11.74 -4.74 -7.47
C MET A 116 12.53 -6.05 -7.35
N PRO A 117 13.83 -6.07 -7.77
CA PRO A 117 14.60 -7.31 -7.75
C PRO A 117 14.98 -7.78 -6.35
N LYS A 118 14.87 -6.91 -5.33
CA LYS A 118 15.17 -7.24 -3.93
C LYS A 118 13.89 -7.62 -3.21
N PRO A 119 13.92 -8.65 -2.33
CA PRO A 119 12.79 -8.97 -1.46
C PRO A 119 12.39 -7.80 -0.58
N ALA A 120 11.08 -7.62 -0.38
CA ALA A 120 10.49 -6.61 0.49
C ALA A 120 9.59 -7.25 1.55
N ILE A 121 9.71 -6.80 2.79
CA ILE A 121 8.91 -7.28 3.94
C ILE A 121 8.13 -6.10 4.50
N ALA A 122 6.80 -6.19 4.57
CA ALA A 122 5.99 -5.25 5.31
C ALA A 122 5.98 -5.63 6.81
N MET A 123 6.38 -4.68 7.67
CA MET A 123 6.37 -4.79 9.13
C MET A 123 5.17 -4.01 9.65
N ILE A 124 4.10 -4.72 10.08
CA ILE A 124 2.78 -4.15 10.30
C ILE A 124 2.36 -4.17 11.75
N GLN A 125 2.03 -3.00 12.30
CA GLN A 125 1.37 -2.83 13.60
C GLN A 125 0.12 -1.95 13.46
N GLY A 126 -0.88 -2.18 14.33
CA GLY A 126 -2.12 -1.40 14.37
C GLY A 126 -2.85 -1.39 13.04
N ALA A 127 -3.24 -0.22 12.55
CA ALA A 127 -4.06 -0.10 11.33
C ALA A 127 -3.26 -0.30 10.04
N CYS A 128 -3.76 -1.17 9.16
CA CYS A 128 -3.38 -1.31 7.76
C CYS A 128 -4.67 -1.29 6.92
N ILE A 129 -5.06 -0.11 6.43
CA ILE A 129 -6.40 0.13 5.88
C ILE A 129 -6.30 0.66 4.45
N ALA A 130 -7.16 0.18 3.55
CA ALA A 130 -7.31 0.67 2.17
C ALA A 130 -5.95 0.80 1.45
N GLY A 131 -5.48 2.00 1.11
CA GLY A 131 -4.16 2.20 0.52
C GLY A 131 -3.00 1.58 1.33
N GLY A 132 -3.16 1.37 2.66
CA GLY A 132 -2.20 0.63 3.48
C GLY A 132 -2.09 -0.84 3.07
N LEU A 133 -3.20 -1.47 2.66
CA LEU A 133 -3.19 -2.82 2.08
C LEU A 133 -2.41 -2.86 0.77
N MET A 134 -2.53 -1.84 -0.07
CA MET A 134 -1.78 -1.75 -1.33
C MET A 134 -0.27 -1.77 -1.08
N LEU A 135 0.20 -1.01 -0.07
CA LEU A 135 1.61 -0.99 0.32
C LEU A 135 2.05 -2.37 0.86
N ALA A 136 1.25 -2.97 1.72
CA ALA A 136 1.54 -4.29 2.29
C ALA A 136 1.59 -5.38 1.20
N TRP A 137 0.63 -5.37 0.27
CA TRP A 137 0.53 -6.37 -0.81
C TRP A 137 1.52 -6.15 -1.96
N SER A 138 2.14 -4.98 -2.05
CA SER A 138 3.26 -4.76 -2.96
C SER A 138 4.59 -5.30 -2.41
N CYS A 139 4.66 -5.62 -1.11
CA CYS A 139 5.76 -6.35 -0.51
C CYS A 139 5.59 -7.87 -0.70
N ASP A 140 6.70 -8.61 -0.65
CA ASP A 140 6.70 -10.06 -0.85
C ASP A 140 6.22 -10.84 0.38
N LEU A 141 6.52 -10.31 1.57
CA LEU A 141 6.21 -10.93 2.85
C LEU A 141 5.60 -9.92 3.81
N ILE A 142 4.81 -10.42 4.75
CA ILE A 142 4.19 -9.61 5.81
C ILE A 142 4.47 -10.24 7.16
N VAL A 143 5.07 -9.48 8.07
CA VAL A 143 5.15 -9.79 9.51
C VAL A 143 4.24 -8.80 10.24
N ALA A 144 3.30 -9.31 11.01
CA ALA A 144 2.30 -8.48 11.69
C ALA A 144 2.36 -8.64 13.22
N ALA A 145 2.15 -7.55 13.92
CA ALA A 145 1.89 -7.60 15.36
C ALA A 145 0.49 -8.17 15.64
N GLN A 146 0.28 -8.79 16.79
CA GLN A 146 -1.02 -9.34 17.19
C GLN A 146 -2.14 -8.29 17.23
N ASP A 147 -1.80 -7.03 17.48
CA ASP A 147 -2.73 -5.90 17.49
C ASP A 147 -3.00 -5.31 16.10
N ALA A 148 -2.35 -5.81 15.06
CA ALA A 148 -2.58 -5.36 13.71
C ALA A 148 -3.97 -5.77 13.21
N PHE A 149 -4.60 -4.86 12.48
CA PHE A 149 -5.87 -5.12 11.82
C PHE A 149 -5.89 -4.54 10.41
N PHE A 150 -6.66 -5.17 9.55
CA PHE A 150 -6.77 -4.89 8.13
C PHE A 150 -8.22 -4.56 7.77
N ALA A 151 -8.43 -3.67 6.82
CA ALA A 151 -9.76 -3.37 6.28
C ALA A 151 -9.66 -2.70 4.91
N ASP A 152 -10.63 -2.94 4.04
CA ASP A 152 -10.89 -2.10 2.87
C ASP A 152 -12.33 -1.60 2.89
N PRO A 153 -12.60 -0.48 3.56
CA PRO A 153 -13.96 0.04 3.74
C PRO A 153 -14.41 0.96 2.61
N VAL A 154 -13.70 1.01 1.47
CA VAL A 154 -13.98 2.00 0.40
C VAL A 154 -15.31 1.79 -0.31
N VAL A 155 -15.95 0.62 -0.16
CA VAL A 155 -17.33 0.38 -0.60
C VAL A 155 -18.32 1.34 0.07
N ARG A 156 -18.04 1.83 1.27
CA ARG A 156 -18.82 2.88 1.94
C ARG A 156 -18.82 4.21 1.17
N MET A 157 -17.79 4.43 0.35
CA MET A 157 -17.71 5.57 -0.57
C MET A 157 -18.20 5.21 -1.99
N GLY A 158 -18.89 4.07 -2.16
CA GLY A 158 -19.36 3.60 -3.46
C GLY A 158 -18.26 3.07 -4.39
N ILE A 159 -17.05 2.84 -3.88
CA ILE A 159 -15.88 2.40 -4.65
C ILE A 159 -15.66 0.90 -4.43
N PRO A 160 -15.37 0.09 -5.47
CA PRO A 160 -15.37 -1.38 -5.36
C PRO A 160 -14.21 -1.97 -4.54
N GLY A 161 -13.17 -1.22 -4.28
CA GLY A 161 -11.93 -1.60 -3.60
C GLY A 161 -10.81 -0.66 -3.98
N VAL A 162 -9.64 -0.81 -3.39
CA VAL A 162 -8.47 0.02 -3.72
C VAL A 162 -7.91 -0.29 -5.11
N GLU A 163 -7.11 0.61 -5.66
CA GLU A 163 -6.59 0.60 -7.04
C GLU A 163 -5.71 -0.61 -7.32
N TYR A 164 -4.86 -1.00 -6.37
CA TYR A 164 -4.09 -2.25 -6.42
C TYR A 164 -4.96 -3.41 -5.93
N PHE A 165 -5.91 -3.83 -6.76
CA PHE A 165 -6.96 -4.78 -6.39
C PHE A 165 -6.45 -6.22 -6.37
N ALA A 166 -5.77 -6.62 -5.31
CA ALA A 166 -5.25 -7.97 -5.12
C ALA A 166 -6.14 -8.88 -4.24
N HIS A 167 -7.28 -8.39 -3.76
CA HIS A 167 -8.16 -9.06 -2.79
C HIS A 167 -8.45 -10.54 -3.09
N PRO A 168 -8.86 -10.96 -4.32
CA PRO A 168 -9.18 -12.36 -4.56
C PRO A 168 -7.98 -13.30 -4.46
N TRP A 169 -6.79 -12.81 -4.79
CA TRP A 169 -5.54 -13.59 -4.76
C TRP A 169 -4.98 -13.70 -3.35
N VAL A 170 -5.07 -12.62 -2.57
CA VAL A 170 -4.52 -12.56 -1.21
C VAL A 170 -5.45 -13.16 -0.16
N LEU A 171 -6.77 -12.96 -0.30
CA LEU A 171 -7.79 -13.32 0.70
C LEU A 171 -8.66 -14.52 0.29
N GLY A 172 -8.53 -14.95 -0.96
CA GLY A 172 -9.50 -15.83 -1.57
C GLY A 172 -10.84 -15.14 -1.90
N PRO A 173 -11.55 -15.55 -2.95
CA PRO A 173 -12.68 -14.78 -3.50
C PRO A 173 -13.88 -14.65 -2.54
N ARG A 174 -14.10 -15.61 -1.65
CA ARG A 174 -15.23 -15.56 -0.70
C ARG A 174 -14.98 -14.54 0.41
N PHE A 175 -13.81 -14.61 1.06
CA PHE A 175 -13.48 -13.69 2.11
C PHE A 175 -13.23 -12.25 1.57
N ALA A 176 -12.67 -12.11 0.37
CA ALA A 176 -12.56 -10.83 -0.32
C ALA A 176 -13.92 -10.14 -0.48
N LYS A 177 -14.97 -10.89 -0.90
CA LYS A 177 -16.35 -10.36 -0.99
C LYS A 177 -16.91 -9.97 0.38
N GLU A 178 -16.73 -10.81 1.39
CA GLU A 178 -17.19 -10.51 2.76
C GLU A 178 -16.53 -9.23 3.29
N ALA A 179 -15.20 -9.14 3.18
CA ALA A 179 -14.44 -7.97 3.63
C ALA A 179 -14.86 -6.68 2.90
N LEU A 180 -15.01 -6.74 1.57
CA LEU A 180 -15.42 -5.59 0.76
C LEU A 180 -16.89 -5.20 0.98
N PHE A 181 -17.81 -6.17 1.03
CA PHE A 181 -19.24 -5.88 1.20
C PHE A 181 -19.57 -5.30 2.57
N THR A 182 -18.87 -5.75 3.61
CA THR A 182 -19.08 -5.28 4.98
C THR A 182 -18.21 -4.07 5.33
N GLY A 183 -17.03 -3.95 4.71
CA GLY A 183 -15.99 -3.01 5.10
C GLY A 183 -15.47 -3.24 6.52
N ASN A 184 -15.70 -4.44 7.09
CA ASN A 184 -15.31 -4.78 8.45
C ASN A 184 -13.80 -5.01 8.56
N ARG A 185 -13.29 -4.81 9.78
CA ARG A 185 -11.91 -5.13 10.12
C ARG A 185 -11.74 -6.62 10.33
N PHE A 186 -10.57 -7.15 9.96
CA PHE A 186 -10.11 -8.48 10.37
C PHE A 186 -8.72 -8.39 10.98
N GLY A 187 -8.46 -9.17 12.01
CA GLY A 187 -7.21 -9.13 12.78
C GLY A 187 -6.07 -9.91 12.12
N ALA A 188 -4.86 -9.72 12.68
CA ALA A 188 -3.64 -10.37 12.22
C ALA A 188 -3.74 -11.91 12.17
N GLN A 189 -4.35 -12.52 13.20
CA GLN A 189 -4.53 -13.98 13.24
C GLN A 189 -5.40 -14.48 12.06
N ARG A 190 -6.50 -13.77 11.76
CA ARG A 190 -7.33 -14.12 10.60
C ARG A 190 -6.58 -13.95 9.28
N ALA A 191 -5.79 -12.89 9.15
CA ALA A 191 -4.95 -12.68 7.97
C ALA A 191 -3.89 -13.78 7.79
N TYR A 192 -3.33 -14.28 8.89
CA TYR A 192 -2.41 -15.43 8.89
C TYR A 192 -3.10 -16.72 8.43
N GLU A 193 -4.29 -17.03 8.95
CA GLU A 193 -5.09 -18.19 8.55
C GLU A 193 -5.47 -18.20 7.06
N LEU A 194 -5.65 -17.01 6.48
CA LEU A 194 -5.91 -16.83 5.05
C LEU A 194 -4.65 -16.90 4.17
N GLY A 195 -3.46 -16.96 4.78
CA GLY A 195 -2.18 -16.94 4.06
C GLY A 195 -1.72 -15.56 3.61
N MET A 196 -2.41 -14.48 4.02
CA MET A 196 -2.01 -13.10 3.73
C MET A 196 -0.79 -12.67 4.55
N VAL A 197 -0.68 -13.12 5.79
CA VAL A 197 0.40 -12.77 6.72
C VAL A 197 1.29 -13.98 6.96
N ASN A 198 2.61 -13.81 6.90
CA ASN A 198 3.58 -14.90 7.08
C ASN A 198 3.86 -15.22 8.55
N ARG A 199 3.84 -14.20 9.42
CA ARG A 199 4.09 -14.35 10.86
C ARG A 199 3.24 -13.37 11.66
N VAL A 200 2.71 -13.82 12.81
CA VAL A 200 2.03 -12.98 13.79
C VAL A 200 2.74 -13.12 15.12
N VAL A 201 3.17 -12.00 15.69
CA VAL A 201 3.97 -11.96 16.93
C VAL A 201 3.47 -10.89 17.91
N PRO A 202 3.80 -10.94 19.19
CA PRO A 202 3.61 -9.81 20.08
C PRO A 202 4.22 -8.52 19.52
N ARG A 203 3.63 -7.38 19.82
CA ARG A 203 4.08 -6.09 19.23
C ARG A 203 5.54 -5.77 19.57
N GLU A 204 5.96 -6.10 20.78
CA GLU A 204 7.33 -5.93 21.26
C GLU A 204 8.36 -6.77 20.51
N GLU A 205 7.95 -7.90 19.93
CA GLU A 205 8.78 -8.81 19.15
C GLU A 205 8.76 -8.51 17.63
N LEU A 206 7.90 -7.60 17.19
CA LEU A 206 7.66 -7.36 15.76
C LEU A 206 8.95 -6.97 15.02
N ALA A 207 9.68 -6.01 15.55
CA ALA A 207 10.91 -5.53 14.91
C ALA A 207 11.99 -6.63 14.88
N GLU A 208 12.24 -7.28 16.01
CA GLU A 208 13.22 -8.36 16.14
C GLU A 208 12.91 -9.49 15.14
N THR A 209 11.66 -9.98 15.11
CA THR A 209 11.23 -11.05 14.20
C THR A 209 11.38 -10.66 12.74
N THR A 210 11.03 -9.40 12.40
CA THR A 210 11.12 -8.91 11.03
C THR A 210 12.57 -8.82 10.57
N PHE A 211 13.45 -8.25 11.40
CA PHE A 211 14.87 -8.13 11.06
C PHE A 211 15.56 -9.48 11.01
N ALA A 212 15.28 -10.40 11.91
CA ALA A 212 15.82 -11.76 11.87
C ALA A 212 15.43 -12.48 10.55
N LEU A 213 14.18 -12.30 10.08
CA LEU A 213 13.75 -12.83 8.80
C LEU A 213 14.49 -12.15 7.62
N ALA A 214 14.63 -10.82 7.66
CA ALA A 214 15.34 -10.08 6.63
C ALA A 214 16.81 -10.47 6.54
N GLU A 215 17.49 -10.61 7.68
CA GLU A 215 18.89 -11.06 7.77
C GLU A 215 19.04 -12.49 7.27
N GLN A 216 18.13 -13.40 7.61
CA GLN A 216 18.10 -14.77 7.09
C GLN A 216 18.00 -14.77 5.56
N ILE A 217 17.10 -13.96 4.98
CA ILE A 217 16.95 -13.85 3.52
C ILE A 217 18.22 -13.27 2.90
N ALA A 218 18.84 -12.28 3.52
CA ALA A 218 20.04 -11.62 3.03
C ALA A 218 21.28 -12.57 2.92
N THR A 219 21.25 -13.75 3.57
CA THR A 219 22.29 -14.77 3.40
C THR A 219 22.19 -15.52 2.08
N MET A 220 21.08 -15.40 1.35
CA MET A 220 20.86 -16.12 0.10
C MET A 220 21.48 -15.38 -1.09
N PRO A 221 21.88 -16.10 -2.17
CA PRO A 221 22.40 -15.47 -3.38
C PRO A 221 21.42 -14.44 -3.97
N PRO A 222 21.81 -13.17 -4.14
CA PRO A 222 20.88 -12.09 -4.55
C PRO A 222 20.19 -12.36 -5.89
N PHE A 223 20.90 -12.90 -6.87
CA PHE A 223 20.31 -13.24 -8.17
C PHE A 223 19.27 -14.38 -8.06
N GLY A 224 19.52 -15.37 -7.20
CA GLY A 224 18.56 -16.43 -6.90
C GLY A 224 17.27 -15.89 -6.27
N LEU A 225 17.38 -14.94 -5.33
CA LEU A 225 16.23 -14.25 -4.73
C LEU A 225 15.42 -13.49 -5.78
N ALA A 226 16.10 -12.72 -6.64
CA ALA A 226 15.44 -11.96 -7.70
C ALA A 226 14.70 -12.89 -8.69
N LEU A 227 15.29 -14.02 -9.05
CA LEU A 227 14.65 -15.01 -9.93
C LEU A 227 13.47 -15.70 -9.26
N ALA A 228 13.59 -16.09 -7.98
CA ALA A 228 12.49 -16.71 -7.23
C ALA A 228 11.28 -15.76 -7.12
N LYS A 229 11.51 -14.51 -6.73
CA LYS A 229 10.48 -13.48 -6.70
C LYS A 229 9.81 -13.31 -8.06
N ARG A 230 10.61 -13.14 -9.12
CA ARG A 230 10.09 -12.98 -10.48
C ARG A 230 9.27 -14.19 -10.93
N ALA A 231 9.72 -15.42 -10.60
CA ALA A 231 8.98 -16.64 -10.96
C ALA A 231 7.60 -16.69 -10.31
N VAL A 232 7.49 -16.37 -9.01
CA VAL A 232 6.21 -16.30 -8.31
C VAL A 232 5.32 -15.22 -8.92
N ASN A 233 5.85 -14.00 -9.10
CA ASN A 233 5.10 -12.88 -9.68
C ASN A 233 4.56 -13.21 -11.07
N GLN A 234 5.36 -13.83 -11.93
CA GLN A 234 4.92 -14.25 -13.26
C GLN A 234 3.80 -15.30 -13.21
N CYS A 235 3.88 -16.26 -12.27
CA CYS A 235 2.80 -17.25 -12.10
C CYS A 235 1.50 -16.57 -11.66
N GLU A 236 1.54 -15.64 -10.71
CA GLU A 236 0.36 -14.88 -10.28
C GLU A 236 -0.23 -14.05 -11.43
N ASP A 237 0.61 -13.41 -12.25
CA ASP A 237 0.17 -12.65 -13.41
C ASP A 237 -0.49 -13.55 -14.47
N LEU A 238 0.06 -14.75 -14.72
CA LEU A 238 -0.56 -15.77 -15.58
C LEU A 238 -1.89 -16.30 -15.00
N MET A 239 -2.03 -16.35 -13.67
CA MET A 239 -3.28 -16.67 -12.98
C MET A 239 -4.28 -15.50 -13.01
N GLY A 240 -3.94 -14.38 -13.66
CA GLY A 240 -4.86 -13.29 -13.91
C GLY A 240 -4.75 -12.10 -12.96
N LEU A 241 -3.75 -12.04 -12.07
CA LEU A 241 -3.61 -10.94 -11.12
C LEU A 241 -3.52 -9.58 -11.83
N ARG A 242 -2.59 -9.44 -12.76
CA ARG A 242 -2.35 -8.18 -13.46
C ARG A 242 -3.52 -7.74 -14.35
N PRO A 243 -4.06 -8.58 -15.26
CA PRO A 243 -5.24 -8.21 -16.04
C PRO A 243 -6.50 -8.03 -15.17
N GLY A 244 -6.62 -8.72 -14.05
CA GLY A 244 -7.69 -8.50 -13.08
C GLY A 244 -7.65 -7.10 -12.46
N MET A 245 -6.46 -6.63 -12.06
CA MET A 245 -6.27 -5.25 -11.59
C MET A 245 -6.65 -4.22 -12.64
N ASP A 246 -6.24 -4.43 -13.91
CA ASP A 246 -6.58 -3.52 -15.01
C ASP A 246 -8.10 -3.42 -15.23
N ALA A 247 -8.80 -4.55 -15.19
CA ALA A 247 -10.24 -4.58 -15.33
C ALA A 247 -10.95 -3.87 -14.17
N VAL A 248 -10.52 -4.10 -12.92
CA VAL A 248 -11.11 -3.47 -11.73
C VAL A 248 -10.80 -1.99 -11.67
N PHE A 249 -9.64 -1.54 -12.14
CA PHE A 249 -9.29 -0.12 -12.19
C PHE A 249 -10.30 0.69 -13.03
N GLY A 250 -10.79 0.12 -14.15
CA GLY A 250 -11.89 0.72 -14.91
C GLY A 250 -13.19 0.84 -14.09
N LEU A 251 -13.56 -0.19 -13.31
CA LEU A 251 -14.73 -0.15 -12.43
C LEU A 251 -14.57 0.85 -11.28
N HIS A 252 -13.36 0.98 -10.73
CA HIS A 252 -13.01 1.97 -9.72
C HIS A 252 -13.29 3.40 -10.23
N HIS A 253 -12.85 3.73 -11.43
CA HIS A 253 -13.08 5.04 -12.03
C HIS A 253 -14.53 5.27 -12.49
N LEU A 254 -15.25 4.22 -12.89
CA LEU A 254 -16.70 4.30 -13.11
C LEU A 254 -17.42 4.71 -11.82
N ALA A 255 -17.01 4.15 -10.67
CA ALA A 255 -17.57 4.51 -9.38
C ALA A 255 -17.28 5.98 -8.99
N HIS A 256 -16.08 6.47 -9.23
CA HIS A 256 -15.76 7.89 -9.04
C HIS A 256 -16.60 8.81 -9.93
N ALA A 257 -16.81 8.45 -11.19
CA ALA A 257 -17.64 9.20 -12.13
C ALA A 257 -19.10 9.22 -11.65
N HIS A 258 -19.66 8.06 -11.28
CA HIS A 258 -21.01 7.95 -10.72
C HIS A 258 -21.18 8.83 -9.47
N ASN A 259 -20.25 8.78 -8.53
CA ASN A 259 -20.29 9.61 -7.33
C ASN A 259 -20.25 11.10 -7.66
N ALA A 260 -19.39 11.52 -8.59
CA ALA A 260 -19.32 12.92 -9.01
C ALA A 260 -20.63 13.40 -9.66
N GLU A 261 -21.28 12.56 -10.47
CA GLU A 261 -22.58 12.89 -11.09
C GLU A 261 -23.74 12.93 -10.09
N THR A 262 -23.77 12.01 -9.13
CA THR A 262 -24.91 11.85 -8.22
C THR A 262 -24.81 12.69 -6.95
N SER A 263 -23.59 12.95 -6.44
CA SER A 263 -23.36 13.69 -5.20
C SER A 263 -22.53 14.97 -5.37
N GLY A 264 -22.02 15.25 -6.57
CA GLY A 264 -21.10 16.35 -6.82
C GLY A 264 -19.68 16.12 -6.29
N ASP A 265 -19.39 14.93 -5.76
CA ASP A 265 -18.12 14.58 -5.14
C ASP A 265 -17.71 13.14 -5.46
N SER A 266 -16.53 12.95 -6.00
CA SER A 266 -16.02 11.64 -6.41
C SER A 266 -15.85 10.62 -5.27
N LEU A 267 -15.82 11.06 -4.01
CA LEU A 267 -15.80 10.22 -2.81
C LEU A 267 -17.15 10.23 -2.06
N ALA A 268 -18.25 10.54 -2.76
CA ALA A 268 -19.61 10.61 -2.21
C ALA A 268 -19.72 11.52 -0.98
N GLY A 269 -18.96 12.60 -0.91
CA GLY A 269 -18.96 13.56 0.21
C GLY A 269 -18.28 13.05 1.49
N LEU A 270 -17.65 11.87 1.47
CA LEU A 270 -17.02 11.31 2.65
C LEU A 270 -15.57 11.79 2.79
N ASP A 271 -15.20 12.14 4.01
CA ASP A 271 -13.86 12.41 4.50
C ASP A 271 -13.44 11.38 5.56
N ALA A 272 -12.24 11.51 6.13
CA ALA A 272 -11.76 10.61 7.17
C ALA A 272 -12.67 10.55 8.42
N ARG A 273 -13.35 11.64 8.76
CA ARG A 273 -14.29 11.70 9.91
C ARG A 273 -15.60 10.99 9.57
N GLY A 274 -16.13 11.21 8.37
CA GLY A 274 -17.31 10.51 7.85
C GLY A 274 -17.08 9.00 7.80
N MET A 275 -15.93 8.57 7.29
CA MET A 275 -15.56 7.17 7.24
C MET A 275 -15.43 6.54 8.64
N LYS A 276 -14.89 7.28 9.63
CA LYS A 276 -14.81 6.80 11.02
C LYS A 276 -16.19 6.62 11.64
N LYS A 277 -17.12 7.55 11.41
CA LYS A 277 -18.50 7.44 11.91
C LYS A 277 -19.25 6.26 11.29
N ALA A 278 -19.05 6.01 10.00
CA ALA A 278 -19.65 4.88 9.29
C ALA A 278 -19.07 3.51 9.70
N SER A 279 -17.98 3.49 10.46
CA SER A 279 -17.32 2.25 10.92
C SER A 279 -17.82 1.73 12.28
N GLY A 280 -18.80 2.44 12.91
CA GLY A 280 -19.41 2.06 14.19
C GLY A 280 -18.51 2.38 15.37
#